data_6059c5dda466c702cd4e623899e01358
#
_entry.id   6059c5dda466c702cd4e623899e01358
#
_cell.length_a   1.000
_cell.length_b   1.000
_cell.length_c   1.000
_cell.angle_alpha   90.00
_cell.angle_beta   90.00
_cell.angle_gamma   90.00
#
_symmetry.space_group_name_H-M   'P 1'
#
loop_
_entity.id
_entity.type
_entity.pdbx_description
1 polymer ?
#
loop_
_entity_poly.entity_id
_entity_poly.type
_entity_poly.pdbx_seq_one_letter_code
_entity_poly.pdbx_strand_id
1 'polypeptide(L)'
;MISGYAPAKQPGSSEKQDGASMIQGSYVTKDGVRLSWDEYGSGDRIIISAMAGRFYPFGLQQALSEKGYHVFCMTLRGFSPSDYVSRDYGDAWYDVFADDVAGLADHLGIRQFFYLGASHGAGVGWHLLWRHSDRIKSFVAVVPGPHSLDAGTMSYRQMLLQGIISSPPPFDPPAEGDPAREARRQRRQLWLSSLAEADPREKAIDYGRPLMRCGSEEKLRELLSSFRTPVLILGGTEDPISTPELMTRTAKALPHCKMIVWSGYGHNIDTDFPEELAAEADRFLSAHE
;
A
#
# COMPACT_ATOMS: atom_id res chain seq x y z
N MET A 1 -11.42 -52.98 3.29
CA MET A 1 -12.46 -51.95 3.39
C MET A 1 -11.75 -50.62 3.56
N ILE A 2 -11.65 -49.88 2.48
CA ILE A 2 -10.95 -48.62 2.41
C ILE A 2 -12.02 -47.51 2.49
N SER A 3 -12.03 -46.78 3.61
CA SER A 3 -12.96 -45.65 3.82
C SER A 3 -12.42 -44.44 3.05
N GLY A 4 -13.23 -43.97 2.08
CA GLY A 4 -12.93 -42.80 1.28
C GLY A 4 -13.04 -41.52 2.08
N TYR A 5 -12.01 -40.71 2.00
CA TYR A 5 -12.00 -39.32 2.48
C TYR A 5 -12.59 -38.44 1.39
N ALA A 6 -13.74 -37.85 1.66
CA ALA A 6 -14.35 -36.83 0.79
C ALA A 6 -13.67 -35.47 1.05
N PRO A 7 -13.35 -34.68 0.01
CA PRO A 7 -12.76 -33.36 0.22
C PRO A 7 -13.84 -32.39 0.76
N ALA A 8 -13.45 -31.60 1.75
CA ALA A 8 -14.30 -30.55 2.32
C ALA A 8 -14.65 -29.50 1.26
N LYS A 9 -15.95 -29.20 1.15
CA LYS A 9 -16.49 -28.11 0.36
C LYS A 9 -15.94 -26.77 0.87
N GLN A 10 -15.32 -26.00 -0.03
CA GLN A 10 -15.02 -24.60 0.20
C GLN A 10 -16.33 -23.80 0.33
N PRO A 11 -16.43 -22.87 1.27
CA PRO A 11 -17.58 -21.96 1.32
C PRO A 11 -17.42 -20.89 0.23
N GLY A 12 -18.18 -21.04 -0.84
CA GLY A 12 -18.45 -19.94 -1.75
C GLY A 12 -19.44 -18.98 -1.10
N SER A 13 -19.00 -17.81 -0.69
CA SER A 13 -19.87 -16.69 -0.37
C SER A 13 -19.49 -15.53 -1.29
N SER A 14 -20.24 -15.39 -2.39
CA SER A 14 -20.30 -14.16 -3.16
C SER A 14 -21.13 -13.13 -2.37
N GLU A 15 -20.48 -12.32 -1.56
CA GLU A 15 -21.08 -11.07 -1.12
C GLU A 15 -21.02 -10.08 -2.29
N LYS A 16 -22.17 -9.79 -2.87
CA LYS A 16 -22.35 -8.70 -3.80
C LYS A 16 -22.25 -7.39 -3.02
N GLN A 17 -21.08 -6.76 -3.04
CA GLN A 17 -20.97 -5.32 -2.86
C GLN A 17 -21.11 -4.67 -4.24
N ASP A 18 -21.89 -3.60 -4.29
CA ASP A 18 -22.33 -2.95 -5.51
C ASP A 18 -21.16 -2.62 -6.48
N GLY A 19 -21.27 -3.10 -7.71
CA GLY A 19 -20.75 -2.51 -8.93
C GLY A 19 -19.57 -3.14 -9.62
N ALA A 20 -18.54 -3.65 -8.95
CA ALA A 20 -17.40 -4.31 -9.61
C ALA A 20 -17.24 -5.76 -9.11
N SER A 21 -17.19 -6.73 -10.03
CA SER A 21 -16.92 -8.11 -9.63
C SER A 21 -15.47 -8.23 -9.18
N MET A 22 -15.26 -8.49 -7.90
CA MET A 22 -13.96 -8.78 -7.32
C MET A 22 -13.61 -10.26 -7.59
N ILE A 23 -12.45 -10.48 -8.19
CA ILE A 23 -11.87 -11.81 -8.36
C ILE A 23 -10.76 -11.96 -7.32
N GLN A 24 -10.66 -13.13 -6.69
CA GLN A 24 -9.58 -13.44 -5.76
C GLN A 24 -8.64 -14.45 -6.40
N GLY A 25 -7.34 -14.15 -6.33
CA GLY A 25 -6.28 -15.01 -6.81
C GLY A 25 -5.22 -15.30 -5.76
N SER A 26 -4.40 -16.31 -6.03
CA SER A 26 -3.20 -16.59 -5.22
C SER A 26 -2.14 -17.30 -6.04
N TYR A 27 -0.86 -17.12 -5.68
CA TYR A 27 0.26 -17.88 -6.24
C TYR A 27 1.25 -18.23 -5.12
N VAL A 28 2.11 -19.20 -5.38
CA VAL A 28 3.16 -19.61 -4.46
C VAL A 28 4.49 -19.07 -4.98
N THR A 29 5.18 -18.31 -4.15
CA THR A 29 6.51 -17.76 -4.43
C THR A 29 7.57 -18.87 -4.54
N LYS A 30 8.76 -18.53 -5.04
CA LYS A 30 9.87 -19.50 -5.16
C LYS A 30 10.33 -20.08 -3.82
N ASP A 31 10.14 -19.33 -2.74
CA ASP A 31 10.46 -19.77 -1.37
C ASP A 31 9.27 -20.41 -0.63
N GLY A 32 8.17 -20.69 -1.36
CA GLY A 32 7.05 -21.50 -0.87
C GLY A 32 5.98 -20.73 -0.11
N VAL A 33 6.01 -19.42 -0.13
CA VAL A 33 4.98 -18.57 0.52
C VAL A 33 3.82 -18.34 -0.44
N ARG A 34 2.59 -18.66 -0.02
CA ARG A 34 1.39 -18.34 -0.80
C ARG A 34 1.00 -16.89 -0.57
N LEU A 35 0.92 -16.12 -1.65
CA LEU A 35 0.46 -14.74 -1.67
C LEU A 35 -0.91 -14.66 -2.32
N SER A 36 -1.78 -13.81 -1.78
CA SER A 36 -3.14 -13.62 -2.25
C SER A 36 -3.33 -12.19 -2.75
N TRP A 37 -4.22 -12.01 -3.74
CA TRP A 37 -4.62 -10.70 -4.22
C TRP A 37 -6.11 -10.62 -4.49
N ASP A 38 -6.62 -9.41 -4.46
CA ASP A 38 -7.94 -9.05 -5.00
C ASP A 38 -7.72 -8.36 -6.35
N GLU A 39 -8.61 -8.59 -7.31
CA GLU A 39 -8.52 -8.12 -8.68
C GLU A 39 -9.77 -7.34 -9.06
N TYR A 40 -9.57 -6.15 -9.65
CA TYR A 40 -10.63 -5.25 -10.07
C TYR A 40 -10.42 -4.81 -11.51
N GLY A 41 -11.54 -4.68 -12.25
CA GLY A 41 -11.52 -4.22 -13.63
C GLY A 41 -10.92 -5.24 -14.59
N SER A 42 -10.58 -4.76 -15.79
CA SER A 42 -9.97 -5.55 -16.86
C SER A 42 -9.34 -4.60 -17.87
N GLY A 43 -8.44 -5.11 -18.73
CA GLY A 43 -7.80 -4.32 -19.78
C GLY A 43 -6.27 -4.41 -19.73
N ASP A 44 -5.62 -3.65 -20.60
CA ASP A 44 -4.17 -3.70 -20.80
C ASP A 44 -3.39 -2.71 -19.92
N ARG A 45 -4.09 -1.80 -19.26
CA ARG A 45 -3.51 -0.78 -18.36
C ARG A 45 -3.40 -1.35 -16.95
N ILE A 46 -2.28 -2.02 -16.65
CA ILE A 46 -2.12 -2.79 -15.43
C ILE A 46 -1.60 -1.91 -14.29
N ILE A 47 -2.29 -1.97 -13.14
CA ILE A 47 -1.81 -1.44 -11.86
C ILE A 47 -1.59 -2.61 -10.91
N ILE A 48 -0.45 -2.64 -10.22
CA ILE A 48 -0.24 -3.51 -9.05
C ILE A 48 -0.15 -2.61 -7.82
N SER A 49 -0.87 -3.02 -6.77
CA SER A 49 -0.86 -2.41 -5.44
C SER A 49 -0.56 -3.47 -4.39
N ALA A 50 0.16 -3.14 -3.33
CA ALA A 50 0.47 -4.09 -2.28
C ALA A 50 0.33 -3.45 -0.90
N MET A 51 -0.18 -4.23 0.08
CA MET A 51 -0.38 -3.75 1.45
C MET A 51 -0.36 -4.86 2.49
N ALA A 52 -0.10 -4.48 3.74
CA ALA A 52 -0.12 -5.38 4.90
C ALA A 52 -1.57 -5.58 5.36
N GLY A 53 -2.19 -6.67 4.94
CA GLY A 53 -3.56 -7.03 5.31
C GLY A 53 -4.64 -6.31 4.49
N ARG A 54 -5.89 -6.64 4.79
CA ARG A 54 -7.08 -6.05 4.17
C ARG A 54 -7.74 -5.07 5.13
N PHE A 55 -7.09 -3.93 5.37
CA PHE A 55 -7.60 -2.97 6.35
C PHE A 55 -8.66 -2.02 5.81
N TYR A 56 -8.82 -1.93 4.48
CA TYR A 56 -9.70 -0.95 3.84
C TYR A 56 -10.53 -1.56 2.73
N PRO A 57 -11.70 -0.99 2.42
CA PRO A 57 -12.17 -1.04 1.06
C PRO A 57 -11.08 -0.37 0.20
N PHE A 58 -10.66 -1.02 -0.88
CA PHE A 58 -9.67 -0.50 -1.82
C PHE A 58 -10.28 0.59 -2.71
N GLY A 59 -10.81 1.68 -2.09
CA GLY A 59 -11.60 2.69 -2.78
C GLY A 59 -10.87 3.34 -3.96
N LEU A 60 -9.62 3.73 -3.77
CA LEU A 60 -8.81 4.31 -4.85
C LEU A 60 -8.54 3.30 -5.97
N GLN A 61 -8.27 2.04 -5.63
CA GLN A 61 -8.04 0.97 -6.60
C GLN A 61 -9.31 0.65 -7.39
N GLN A 62 -10.46 0.61 -6.74
CA GLN A 62 -11.76 0.43 -7.39
C GLN A 62 -12.08 1.61 -8.32
N ALA A 63 -11.91 2.85 -7.87
CA ALA A 63 -12.13 4.04 -8.70
C ALA A 63 -11.22 4.08 -9.94
N LEU A 64 -9.98 3.57 -9.84
CA LEU A 64 -9.10 3.41 -10.99
C LEU A 64 -9.56 2.28 -11.93
N SER A 65 -10.10 1.18 -11.40
CA SER A 65 -10.64 0.13 -12.24
C SER A 65 -11.84 0.61 -13.10
N GLU A 66 -12.66 1.51 -12.57
CA GLU A 66 -13.75 2.16 -13.30
C GLU A 66 -13.25 3.10 -14.42
N LYS A 67 -11.98 3.51 -14.35
CA LYS A 67 -11.30 4.31 -15.40
C LYS A 67 -10.57 3.43 -16.44
N GLY A 68 -10.83 2.12 -16.44
CA GLY A 68 -10.29 1.18 -17.42
C GLY A 68 -8.91 0.62 -17.07
N TYR A 69 -8.51 0.68 -15.80
CA TYR A 69 -7.33 -0.05 -15.33
C TYR A 69 -7.73 -1.46 -14.86
N HIS A 70 -6.81 -2.39 -15.06
CA HIS A 70 -6.84 -3.71 -14.47
C HIS A 70 -5.95 -3.69 -13.22
N VAL A 71 -6.53 -3.78 -12.03
CA VAL A 71 -5.86 -3.51 -10.77
C VAL A 71 -5.73 -4.78 -9.94
N PHE A 72 -4.50 -5.13 -9.56
CA PHE A 72 -4.18 -6.25 -8.68
C PHE A 72 -3.77 -5.71 -7.31
N CYS A 73 -4.53 -6.04 -6.26
CA CYS A 73 -4.27 -5.61 -4.88
C CYS A 73 -3.71 -6.79 -4.09
N MET A 74 -2.38 -6.90 -4.01
CA MET A 74 -1.72 -8.00 -3.33
C MET A 74 -1.66 -7.77 -1.82
N THR A 75 -1.98 -8.80 -1.04
CA THR A 75 -1.67 -8.83 0.39
C THR A 75 -0.24 -9.33 0.59
N LEU A 76 0.56 -8.57 1.33
CA LEU A 76 1.96 -8.89 1.60
C LEU A 76 2.10 -10.17 2.43
N ARG A 77 3.23 -10.89 2.27
CA ARG A 77 3.57 -12.05 3.12
C ARG A 77 3.56 -11.70 4.59
N GLY A 78 3.14 -12.64 5.42
CA GLY A 78 3.02 -12.43 6.86
C GLY A 78 1.69 -11.82 7.30
N PHE A 79 0.83 -11.44 6.36
CA PHE A 79 -0.48 -10.84 6.62
C PHE A 79 -1.59 -11.65 5.91
N SER A 80 -2.70 -11.91 6.64
CA SER A 80 -3.85 -12.61 6.08
C SER A 80 -4.53 -11.78 4.97
N PRO A 81 -4.96 -12.37 3.86
CA PRO A 81 -5.08 -13.80 3.52
C PRO A 81 -3.83 -14.44 2.88
N SER A 82 -2.71 -13.75 2.76
CA SER A 82 -1.44 -14.37 2.40
C SER A 82 -0.91 -15.23 3.56
N ASP A 83 0.06 -16.11 3.28
CA ASP A 83 0.61 -16.97 4.32
C ASP A 83 1.38 -16.18 5.38
N TYR A 84 1.22 -16.61 6.62
CA TYR A 84 2.08 -16.17 7.71
C TYR A 84 3.49 -16.73 7.52
N VAL A 85 4.49 -15.95 7.91
CA VAL A 85 5.89 -16.36 7.84
C VAL A 85 6.49 -16.39 9.24
N SER A 86 7.32 -17.40 9.51
CA SER A 86 8.06 -17.52 10.78
C SER A 86 9.42 -16.81 10.73
N ARG A 87 9.89 -16.50 9.53
CA ARG A 87 11.17 -15.80 9.33
C ARG A 87 10.99 -14.30 9.53
N ASP A 88 11.82 -13.71 10.37
CA ASP A 88 12.03 -12.27 10.38
C ASP A 88 13.08 -11.90 9.34
N TYR A 89 12.77 -10.92 8.49
CA TYR A 89 13.68 -10.44 7.45
C TYR A 89 14.45 -9.18 7.89
N GLY A 90 14.21 -8.67 9.11
CA GLY A 90 14.88 -7.47 9.63
C GLY A 90 14.78 -6.30 8.67
N ASP A 91 15.89 -5.64 8.39
CA ASP A 91 15.96 -4.47 7.49
C ASP A 91 15.62 -4.81 6.01
N ALA A 92 15.47 -6.09 5.66
CA ALA A 92 15.18 -6.53 4.30
C ALA A 92 13.67 -6.72 4.01
N TRP A 93 12.77 -6.47 4.95
CA TRP A 93 11.34 -6.66 4.74
C TRP A 93 10.81 -5.98 3.47
N TYR A 94 11.14 -4.72 3.24
CA TYR A 94 10.69 -4.01 2.06
C TYR A 94 11.32 -4.54 0.76
N ASP A 95 12.56 -5.04 0.79
CA ASP A 95 13.17 -5.70 -0.36
C ASP A 95 12.41 -6.96 -0.73
N VAL A 96 12.05 -7.77 0.28
CA VAL A 96 11.27 -8.99 0.09
C VAL A 96 9.87 -8.68 -0.44
N PHE A 97 9.21 -7.66 0.09
CA PHE A 97 7.91 -7.21 -0.41
C PHE A 97 7.97 -6.74 -1.87
N ALA A 98 9.02 -6.02 -2.25
CA ALA A 98 9.23 -5.61 -3.64
C ALA A 98 9.48 -6.82 -4.56
N ASP A 99 10.27 -7.80 -4.10
CA ASP A 99 10.50 -9.05 -4.85
C ASP A 99 9.19 -9.87 -4.99
N ASP A 100 8.32 -9.85 -4.00
CA ASP A 100 7.00 -10.49 -4.07
C ASP A 100 6.08 -9.84 -5.12
N VAL A 101 6.07 -8.51 -5.19
CA VAL A 101 5.31 -7.78 -6.22
C VAL A 101 5.84 -8.09 -7.61
N ALA A 102 7.16 -8.10 -7.79
CA ALA A 102 7.77 -8.49 -9.06
C ALA A 102 7.45 -9.96 -9.41
N GLY A 103 7.45 -10.85 -8.41
CA GLY A 103 7.07 -12.25 -8.55
C GLY A 103 5.60 -12.44 -8.96
N LEU A 104 4.68 -11.64 -8.41
CA LEU A 104 3.28 -11.62 -8.86
C LEU A 104 3.18 -11.20 -10.33
N ALA A 105 3.89 -10.13 -10.73
CA ALA A 105 3.91 -9.69 -12.11
C ALA A 105 4.43 -10.79 -13.06
N ASP A 106 5.48 -11.51 -12.65
CA ASP A 106 6.01 -12.66 -13.41
C ASP A 106 5.00 -13.80 -13.52
N HIS A 107 4.31 -14.12 -12.42
CA HIS A 107 3.27 -15.16 -12.38
C HIS A 107 2.11 -14.85 -13.34
N LEU A 108 1.73 -13.57 -13.43
CA LEU A 108 0.66 -13.08 -14.30
C LEU A 108 1.12 -12.81 -15.75
N GLY A 109 2.40 -12.99 -16.06
CA GLY A 109 2.97 -12.67 -17.38
C GLY A 109 3.05 -11.18 -17.69
N ILE A 110 3.00 -10.34 -16.67
CA ILE A 110 3.03 -8.87 -16.79
C ILE A 110 4.48 -8.42 -16.86
N ARG A 111 4.90 -7.84 -17.97
CA ARG A 111 6.27 -7.35 -18.15
C ARG A 111 6.50 -6.02 -17.46
N GLN A 112 5.61 -5.06 -17.67
CA GLN A 112 5.66 -3.73 -17.07
C GLN A 112 4.28 -3.31 -16.58
N PHE A 113 4.24 -2.58 -15.49
CA PHE A 113 3.02 -2.15 -14.84
C PHE A 113 3.17 -0.77 -14.19
N PHE A 114 2.06 -0.13 -13.87
CA PHE A 114 2.01 0.99 -12.96
C PHE A 114 1.96 0.48 -11.53
N TYR A 115 2.69 1.11 -10.62
CA TYR A 115 2.58 0.76 -9.21
C TYR A 115 1.81 1.85 -8.45
N LEU A 116 0.88 1.42 -7.60
CA LEU A 116 0.12 2.27 -6.68
C LEU A 116 0.35 1.79 -5.26
N GLY A 117 0.78 2.65 -4.36
CA GLY A 117 0.94 2.31 -2.96
C GLY A 117 0.54 3.45 -2.03
N ALA A 118 -0.15 3.11 -0.94
CA ALA A 118 -0.46 4.04 0.13
C ALA A 118 0.34 3.69 1.38
N SER A 119 0.89 4.71 2.05
CA SER A 119 1.66 4.56 3.30
C SER A 119 2.77 3.49 3.18
N HIS A 120 2.70 2.38 3.95
CA HIS A 120 3.64 1.26 3.83
C HIS A 120 3.64 0.62 2.43
N GLY A 121 2.51 0.62 1.72
CA GLY A 121 2.46 0.19 0.32
C GLY A 121 3.28 1.10 -0.58
N ALA A 122 3.33 2.40 -0.32
CA ALA A 122 4.25 3.30 -1.00
C ALA A 122 5.72 2.99 -0.64
N GLY A 123 5.98 2.52 0.59
CA GLY A 123 7.28 1.98 0.99
C GLY A 123 7.75 0.85 0.09
N VAL A 124 6.85 -0.09 -0.25
CA VAL A 124 7.13 -1.15 -1.23
C VAL A 124 7.48 -0.55 -2.60
N GLY A 125 6.75 0.49 -3.03
CA GLY A 125 7.00 1.20 -4.29
C GLY A 125 8.41 1.77 -4.38
N TRP A 126 8.94 2.36 -3.31
CA TRP A 126 10.33 2.84 -3.30
C TRP A 126 11.35 1.72 -3.49
N HIS A 127 11.11 0.55 -2.89
CA HIS A 127 11.99 -0.61 -3.06
C HIS A 127 11.82 -1.26 -4.45
N LEU A 128 10.64 -1.18 -5.06
CA LEU A 128 10.46 -1.54 -6.47
C LEU A 128 11.30 -0.65 -7.39
N LEU A 129 11.30 0.68 -7.18
CA LEU A 129 12.14 1.59 -7.96
C LEU A 129 13.63 1.33 -7.75
N TRP A 130 14.03 0.90 -6.56
CA TRP A 130 15.42 0.56 -6.27
C TRP A 130 15.87 -0.76 -6.93
N ARG A 131 14.99 -1.77 -6.96
CA ARG A 131 15.37 -3.15 -7.31
C ARG A 131 14.85 -3.61 -8.67
N HIS A 132 13.73 -3.06 -9.11
CA HIS A 132 12.98 -3.51 -10.28
C HIS A 132 12.47 -2.32 -11.12
N SER A 133 13.25 -1.25 -11.25
CA SER A 133 12.84 0.00 -11.93
C SER A 133 12.43 -0.23 -13.39
N ASP A 134 13.01 -1.21 -14.07
CA ASP A 134 12.68 -1.59 -15.45
C ASP A 134 11.27 -2.18 -15.60
N ARG A 135 10.65 -2.60 -14.48
CA ARG A 135 9.29 -3.16 -14.45
C ARG A 135 8.22 -2.06 -14.24
N ILE A 136 8.60 -0.89 -13.77
CA ILE A 136 7.68 0.16 -13.33
C ILE A 136 7.59 1.28 -14.36
N LYS A 137 6.42 1.43 -15.01
CA LYS A 137 6.15 2.52 -15.94
C LYS A 137 6.10 3.87 -15.23
N SER A 138 5.30 3.95 -14.16
CA SER A 138 5.26 5.09 -13.24
C SER A 138 4.70 4.66 -11.88
N PHE A 139 4.91 5.49 -10.86
CA PHE A 139 4.55 5.19 -9.48
C PHE A 139 3.66 6.28 -8.89
N VAL A 140 2.49 5.88 -8.37
CA VAL A 140 1.61 6.72 -7.57
C VAL A 140 1.81 6.41 -6.10
N ALA A 141 2.41 7.34 -5.38
CA ALA A 141 2.77 7.25 -3.97
C ALA A 141 1.80 8.09 -3.13
N VAL A 142 0.83 7.45 -2.48
CA VAL A 142 -0.15 8.13 -1.64
C VAL A 142 0.34 8.12 -0.21
N VAL A 143 0.35 9.29 0.42
CA VAL A 143 0.85 9.49 1.80
C VAL A 143 2.11 8.66 2.07
N PRO A 144 3.13 8.78 1.20
CA PRO A 144 4.32 7.95 1.29
C PRO A 144 4.98 8.14 2.65
N GLY A 145 5.46 7.05 3.22
CA GLY A 145 6.12 7.05 4.52
C GLY A 145 7.28 8.04 4.59
N PRO A 146 7.65 8.43 5.80
CA PRO A 146 8.69 9.43 6.02
C PRO A 146 10.02 8.97 5.43
N HIS A 147 10.55 9.74 4.47
CA HIS A 147 11.85 9.53 3.87
C HIS A 147 12.89 10.34 4.63
N SER A 148 12.98 10.08 5.92
CA SER A 148 14.02 10.57 6.80
C SER A 148 14.46 9.43 7.71
N LEU A 149 15.75 9.23 7.82
CA LEU A 149 16.35 8.24 8.72
C LEU A 149 16.38 8.74 10.17
N ASP A 150 16.09 10.02 10.40
CA ASP A 150 16.12 10.64 11.73
C ASP A 150 14.97 10.16 12.64
N ALA A 151 13.92 9.62 12.07
CA ALA A 151 12.73 9.20 12.82
C ALA A 151 12.82 7.79 13.42
N GLY A 152 14.00 7.15 13.43
CA GLY A 152 14.23 5.81 13.95
C GLY A 152 13.84 4.69 12.97
N THR A 153 14.01 3.45 13.42
CA THR A 153 13.89 2.25 12.57
C THR A 153 12.53 1.59 12.63
N MET A 154 11.84 1.68 13.78
CA MET A 154 10.57 1.02 14.02
C MET A 154 9.46 1.56 13.14
N SER A 155 8.62 0.67 12.61
CA SER A 155 7.44 1.07 11.85
C SER A 155 6.42 1.82 12.73
N TYR A 156 5.66 2.73 12.11
CA TYR A 156 4.57 3.44 12.80
C TYR A 156 3.54 2.46 13.39
N ARG A 157 3.26 1.38 12.65
CA ARG A 157 2.38 0.29 13.11
C ARG A 157 2.87 -0.34 14.41
N GLN A 158 4.16 -0.65 14.50
CA GLN A 158 4.74 -1.22 15.72
C GLN A 158 4.75 -0.24 16.89
N MET A 159 5.02 1.03 16.62
CA MET A 159 4.94 2.07 17.65
C MET A 159 3.53 2.17 18.26
N LEU A 160 2.49 2.04 17.44
CA LEU A 160 1.09 1.97 17.92
C LEU A 160 0.82 0.69 18.73
N LEU A 161 1.22 -0.48 18.23
CA LEU A 161 0.99 -1.77 18.87
C LEU A 161 1.69 -1.87 20.23
N GLN A 162 2.85 -1.25 20.38
CA GLN A 162 3.63 -1.21 21.61
C GLN A 162 3.21 -0.06 22.54
N GLY A 163 2.25 0.77 22.16
CA GLY A 163 1.80 1.92 22.95
C GLY A 163 2.85 3.03 23.10
N ILE A 164 3.90 3.04 22.26
CA ILE A 164 4.93 4.09 22.24
C ILE A 164 4.32 5.41 21.77
N ILE A 165 3.39 5.33 20.82
CA ILE A 165 2.59 6.45 20.35
C ILE A 165 1.11 6.11 20.50
N SER A 166 0.30 7.08 20.83
CA SER A 166 -1.15 6.98 20.67
C SER A 166 -1.53 7.23 19.22
N SER A 167 -2.61 6.62 18.75
CA SER A 167 -3.19 7.03 17.49
C SER A 167 -3.46 8.53 17.56
N PRO A 168 -2.97 9.36 16.61
CA PRO A 168 -3.27 10.78 16.63
C PRO A 168 -4.80 10.93 16.65
N PRO A 169 -5.31 11.93 17.37
CA PRO A 169 -6.75 12.21 17.37
C PRO A 169 -7.19 12.36 15.91
N PRO A 170 -8.43 11.99 15.58
CA PRO A 170 -8.96 12.28 14.26
C PRO A 170 -8.74 13.77 14.04
N PHE A 171 -8.12 14.08 12.91
CA PHE A 171 -7.64 15.42 12.58
C PHE A 171 -8.77 16.46 12.59
N ASP A 172 -9.96 16.01 12.24
CA ASP A 172 -11.16 16.82 12.28
C ASP A 172 -11.71 16.88 13.71
N PRO A 173 -11.71 18.04 14.36
CA PRO A 173 -12.57 18.22 15.52
C PRO A 173 -14.00 17.85 15.10
N PRO A 174 -14.79 17.19 15.96
CA PRO A 174 -16.16 16.85 15.62
C PRO A 174 -16.91 18.16 15.30
N ALA A 175 -17.16 18.39 14.02
CA ALA A 175 -18.23 19.28 13.65
C ALA A 175 -19.49 18.45 13.81
N GLU A 176 -20.28 18.72 14.84
CA GLU A 176 -21.60 18.13 15.00
C GLU A 176 -22.36 18.32 13.67
N GLY A 177 -22.81 17.22 13.09
CA GLY A 177 -23.63 17.25 11.89
C GLY A 177 -22.93 17.15 10.52
N ASP A 178 -21.62 16.89 10.46
CA ASP A 178 -20.94 16.59 9.19
C ASP A 178 -20.86 15.06 8.94
N PRO A 179 -21.68 14.48 8.04
CA PRO A 179 -21.71 13.05 7.80
C PRO A 179 -20.38 12.50 7.26
N ALA A 180 -19.63 13.28 6.48
CA ALA A 180 -18.37 12.85 5.91
C ALA A 180 -17.29 12.69 7.00
N ARG A 181 -17.24 13.62 7.95
CA ARG A 181 -16.34 13.53 9.12
C ARG A 181 -16.67 12.36 10.02
N GLU A 182 -17.96 12.11 10.25
CA GLU A 182 -18.41 10.96 11.03
C GLU A 182 -18.03 9.64 10.34
N ALA A 183 -18.22 9.52 9.04
CA ALA A 183 -17.81 8.35 8.27
C ALA A 183 -16.28 8.13 8.34
N ARG A 184 -15.45 9.18 8.24
CA ARG A 184 -13.99 9.09 8.43
C ARG A 184 -13.62 8.59 9.82
N ARG A 185 -14.29 9.11 10.86
CA ARG A 185 -14.07 8.66 12.24
C ARG A 185 -14.39 7.19 12.42
N GLN A 186 -15.52 6.73 11.89
CA GLN A 186 -15.94 5.33 11.97
C GLN A 186 -14.96 4.40 11.24
N ARG A 187 -14.51 4.75 10.03
CA ARG A 187 -13.48 3.99 9.30
C ARG A 187 -12.18 3.87 10.09
N ARG A 188 -11.74 4.97 10.70
CA ARG A 188 -10.56 4.97 11.56
C ARG A 188 -10.72 4.06 12.77
N GLN A 189 -11.88 4.11 13.41
CA GLN A 189 -12.18 3.23 14.56
C GLN A 189 -12.16 1.76 14.16
N LEU A 190 -12.73 1.41 13.01
CA LEU A 190 -12.69 0.05 12.47
C LEU A 190 -11.25 -0.39 12.20
N TRP A 191 -10.41 0.47 11.64
CA TRP A 191 -9.01 0.16 11.41
C TRP A 191 -8.25 -0.10 12.73
N LEU A 192 -8.42 0.75 13.74
CA LEU A 192 -7.79 0.57 15.04
C LEU A 192 -8.24 -0.74 15.71
N SER A 193 -9.54 -1.06 15.61
CA SER A 193 -10.08 -2.33 16.12
C SER A 193 -9.47 -3.52 15.38
N SER A 194 -9.39 -3.48 14.06
CA SER A 194 -8.78 -4.56 13.27
C SER A 194 -7.30 -4.76 13.61
N LEU A 195 -6.56 -3.67 13.84
CA LEU A 195 -5.18 -3.73 14.27
C LEU A 195 -5.05 -4.37 15.68
N ALA A 196 -5.96 -4.03 16.59
CA ALA A 196 -5.99 -4.60 17.94
C ALA A 196 -6.35 -6.10 17.94
N GLU A 197 -7.20 -6.53 17.00
CA GLU A 197 -7.66 -7.91 16.83
C GLU A 197 -6.78 -8.77 15.90
N ALA A 198 -5.78 -8.17 15.25
CA ALA A 198 -4.90 -8.87 14.33
C ALA A 198 -4.22 -10.08 14.99
N ASP A 199 -3.92 -11.10 14.18
CA ASP A 199 -3.22 -12.30 14.63
C ASP A 199 -1.90 -11.93 15.33
N PRO A 200 -1.54 -12.60 16.44
CA PRO A 200 -0.26 -12.36 17.13
C PRO A 200 0.96 -12.44 16.21
N ARG A 201 0.92 -13.28 15.16
CA ARG A 201 2.00 -13.40 14.16
C ARG A 201 2.13 -12.13 13.33
N GLU A 202 1.01 -11.51 12.95
CA GLU A 202 1.02 -10.23 12.25
C GLU A 202 1.51 -9.09 13.16
N LYS A 203 1.09 -9.12 14.42
CA LYS A 203 1.53 -8.13 15.42
C LYS A 203 3.02 -8.18 15.68
N ALA A 204 3.63 -9.36 15.57
CA ALA A 204 5.06 -9.55 15.80
C ALA A 204 5.93 -8.98 14.66
N ILE A 205 5.37 -8.74 13.47
CA ILE A 205 6.15 -8.23 12.32
C ILE A 205 6.43 -6.75 12.49
N ASP A 206 7.70 -6.39 12.61
CA ASP A 206 8.17 -5.02 12.39
C ASP A 206 8.94 -4.94 11.07
N TYR A 207 8.27 -4.51 10.02
CA TYR A 207 8.90 -4.32 8.71
C TYR A 207 9.73 -3.03 8.64
N GLY A 208 9.86 -2.30 9.74
CA GLY A 208 10.65 -1.08 9.81
C GLY A 208 10.09 0.05 8.95
N ARG A 209 10.99 0.87 8.44
CA ARG A 209 10.68 1.99 7.54
C ARG A 209 11.35 1.78 6.19
N PRO A 210 10.74 2.29 5.09
CA PRO A 210 11.31 2.13 3.76
C PRO A 210 12.67 2.85 3.63
N LEU A 211 13.54 2.29 2.79
CA LEU A 211 14.85 2.83 2.41
C LEU A 211 15.86 3.02 3.54
N MET A 212 15.61 2.46 4.72
CA MET A 212 16.53 2.58 5.87
C MET A 212 17.92 2.00 5.62
N ARG A 213 18.03 1.02 4.74
CA ARG A 213 19.31 0.41 4.35
C ARG A 213 20.23 1.37 3.60
N CYS A 214 19.77 2.55 3.22
CA CYS A 214 20.65 3.61 2.71
C CYS A 214 21.69 4.04 3.75
N GLY A 215 21.37 3.96 5.05
CA GLY A 215 22.28 4.18 6.16
C GLY A 215 22.62 5.63 6.46
N SER A 216 22.35 6.60 5.58
CA SER A 216 22.49 8.04 5.84
C SER A 216 21.55 8.87 4.98
N GLU A 217 21.21 10.07 5.46
CA GLU A 217 20.37 11.03 4.75
C GLU A 217 20.97 11.46 3.39
N GLU A 218 22.28 11.52 3.29
CA GLU A 218 23.00 11.82 2.06
C GLU A 218 22.77 10.71 1.02
N LYS A 219 23.03 9.45 1.41
CA LYS A 219 22.82 8.30 0.54
C LYS A 219 21.34 8.11 0.17
N LEU A 220 20.41 8.41 1.07
CA LEU A 220 18.98 8.42 0.76
C LEU A 220 18.67 9.43 -0.34
N ARG A 221 19.19 10.66 -0.26
CA ARG A 221 19.00 11.67 -1.31
C ARG A 221 19.65 11.27 -2.63
N GLU A 222 20.86 10.69 -2.59
CA GLU A 222 21.52 10.14 -3.77
C GLU A 222 20.69 9.06 -4.43
N LEU A 223 20.15 8.12 -3.66
CA LEU A 223 19.27 7.06 -4.17
C LEU A 223 18.02 7.66 -4.82
N LEU A 224 17.29 8.55 -4.13
CA LEU A 224 16.09 9.19 -4.68
C LEU A 224 16.41 9.96 -5.98
N SER A 225 17.55 10.64 -6.04
CA SER A 225 17.99 11.38 -7.23
C SER A 225 18.37 10.47 -8.41
N SER A 226 18.64 9.20 -8.15
CA SER A 226 18.95 8.21 -9.17
C SER A 226 17.73 7.60 -9.86
N PHE A 227 16.55 7.70 -9.26
CA PHE A 227 15.32 7.15 -9.83
C PHE A 227 14.90 7.91 -11.09
N ARG A 228 14.62 7.17 -12.16
CA ARG A 228 14.18 7.73 -13.45
C ARG A 228 12.70 7.53 -13.71
N THR A 229 12.08 6.60 -12.99
CA THR A 229 10.64 6.35 -13.08
C THR A 229 9.86 7.58 -12.64
N PRO A 230 8.87 8.04 -13.40
CA PRO A 230 7.99 9.14 -12.99
C PRO A 230 7.21 8.80 -11.71
N VAL A 231 7.15 9.74 -10.77
CA VAL A 231 6.47 9.58 -9.48
C VAL A 231 5.42 10.66 -9.28
N LEU A 232 4.21 10.26 -8.91
CA LEU A 232 3.18 11.14 -8.40
C LEU A 232 3.06 10.96 -6.88
N ILE A 233 3.31 12.01 -6.11
CA ILE A 233 3.07 12.02 -4.67
C ILE A 233 1.72 12.69 -4.40
N LEU A 234 0.84 11.98 -3.66
CA LEU A 234 -0.46 12.48 -3.23
C LEU A 234 -0.54 12.50 -1.70
N GLY A 235 -1.07 13.56 -1.12
CA GLY A 235 -1.20 13.65 0.34
C GLY A 235 -2.13 14.75 0.81
N GLY A 236 -2.25 14.87 2.12
CA GLY A 236 -3.07 15.89 2.80
C GLY A 236 -2.22 16.79 3.70
N THR A 237 -2.70 18.04 3.91
CA THR A 237 -2.00 18.99 4.79
C THR A 237 -2.01 18.56 6.25
N GLU A 238 -2.93 17.68 6.61
CA GLU A 238 -3.25 17.29 7.97
C GLU A 238 -2.69 15.89 8.32
N ASP A 239 -1.78 15.38 7.48
CA ASP A 239 -1.14 14.09 7.72
C ASP A 239 -0.04 14.23 8.78
N PRO A 240 -0.17 13.59 9.95
CA PRO A 240 0.82 13.68 11.02
C PRO A 240 2.01 12.71 10.81
N ILE A 241 1.93 11.83 9.81
CA ILE A 241 2.94 10.78 9.53
C ILE A 241 3.75 11.16 8.30
N SER A 242 3.07 11.32 7.17
CA SER A 242 3.67 11.79 5.91
C SER A 242 3.38 13.28 5.76
N THR A 243 4.03 14.08 6.61
CA THR A 243 3.76 15.52 6.64
C THR A 243 4.10 16.20 5.31
N PRO A 244 3.46 17.35 4.98
CA PRO A 244 3.78 18.10 3.77
C PRO A 244 5.27 18.39 3.62
N GLU A 245 5.99 18.64 4.73
CA GLU A 245 7.43 18.90 4.73
C GLU A 245 8.22 17.65 4.30
N LEU A 246 7.87 16.46 4.82
CA LEU A 246 8.52 15.20 4.46
C LEU A 246 8.25 14.83 3.00
N MET A 247 7.00 14.98 2.54
CA MET A 247 6.65 14.76 1.14
C MET A 247 7.38 15.73 0.21
N THR A 248 7.46 17.02 0.57
CA THR A 248 8.20 18.03 -0.18
C THR A 248 9.69 17.71 -0.25
N ARG A 249 10.28 17.24 0.84
CA ARG A 249 11.68 16.81 0.88
C ARG A 249 11.94 15.69 -0.12
N THR A 250 11.07 14.68 -0.13
CA THR A 250 11.15 13.56 -1.09
C THR A 250 10.96 14.04 -2.52
N ALA A 251 9.92 14.85 -2.78
CA ALA A 251 9.64 15.37 -4.11
C ALA A 251 10.81 16.17 -4.69
N LYS A 252 11.50 16.98 -3.87
CA LYS A 252 12.67 17.76 -4.29
C LYS A 252 13.89 16.89 -4.63
N ALA A 253 13.98 15.69 -4.07
CA ALA A 253 15.07 14.77 -4.36
C ALA A 253 14.85 13.94 -5.63
N LEU A 254 13.60 13.79 -6.09
CA LEU A 254 13.22 13.00 -7.26
C LEU A 254 13.33 13.83 -8.55
N PRO A 255 13.99 13.33 -9.62
CA PRO A 255 14.11 14.08 -10.89
C PRO A 255 12.80 14.28 -11.63
N HIS A 256 11.89 13.31 -11.54
CA HIS A 256 10.62 13.28 -12.26
C HIS A 256 9.45 13.09 -11.28
N CYS A 257 9.11 14.14 -10.55
CA CYS A 257 8.08 14.10 -9.52
C CYS A 257 7.02 15.19 -9.74
N LYS A 258 5.76 14.78 -9.66
CA LYS A 258 4.61 15.68 -9.44
C LYS A 258 4.12 15.43 -8.02
N MET A 259 3.84 16.49 -7.25
CA MET A 259 3.26 16.39 -5.92
C MET A 259 1.97 17.21 -5.84
N ILE A 260 0.92 16.64 -5.26
CA ILE A 260 -0.35 17.30 -5.00
C ILE A 260 -0.73 17.07 -3.54
N VAL A 261 -1.09 18.14 -2.84
CA VAL A 261 -1.49 18.10 -1.43
C VAL A 261 -2.83 18.82 -1.28
N TRP A 262 -3.81 18.13 -0.69
CA TRP A 262 -5.14 18.70 -0.41
C TRP A 262 -5.23 19.20 1.01
N SER A 263 -5.83 20.38 1.16
CA SER A 263 -6.10 20.97 2.48
C SER A 263 -7.21 20.20 3.20
N GLY A 264 -7.04 19.95 4.49
CA GLY A 264 -8.05 19.33 5.34
C GLY A 264 -8.10 17.79 5.29
N TYR A 265 -7.16 17.14 4.61
CA TYR A 265 -7.06 15.67 4.58
C TYR A 265 -5.83 15.17 5.33
N GLY A 266 -5.98 14.01 5.96
CA GLY A 266 -4.92 13.34 6.73
C GLY A 266 -4.39 12.09 6.05
N HIS A 267 -3.87 11.16 6.87
CA HIS A 267 -3.17 9.95 6.41
C HIS A 267 -4.06 8.96 5.64
N ASN A 268 -5.37 9.00 5.80
CA ASN A 268 -6.32 8.08 5.15
C ASN A 268 -6.96 8.71 3.90
N ILE A 269 -6.31 9.67 3.25
CA ILE A 269 -6.87 10.39 2.09
C ILE A 269 -7.27 9.45 0.94
N ASP A 270 -6.58 8.33 0.75
CA ASP A 270 -6.89 7.30 -0.24
C ASP A 270 -8.25 6.62 -0.02
N THR A 271 -8.71 6.60 1.22
CA THR A 271 -10.02 6.07 1.62
C THR A 271 -11.08 7.18 1.70
N ASP A 272 -10.67 8.38 2.10
CA ASP A 272 -11.57 9.50 2.34
C ASP A 272 -11.90 10.30 1.07
N PHE A 273 -11.05 10.21 0.04
CA PHE A 273 -11.15 11.03 -1.18
C PHE A 273 -10.72 10.23 -2.43
N PRO A 274 -11.22 9.00 -2.62
CA PRO A 274 -10.68 8.08 -3.64
C PRO A 274 -10.92 8.54 -5.07
N GLU A 275 -12.06 9.18 -5.37
CA GLU A 275 -12.44 9.58 -6.73
C GLU A 275 -11.54 10.68 -7.28
N GLU A 276 -11.25 11.70 -6.48
CA GLU A 276 -10.35 12.79 -6.87
C GLU A 276 -8.92 12.32 -6.97
N LEU A 277 -8.47 11.46 -6.04
CA LEU A 277 -7.15 10.86 -6.16
C LEU A 277 -7.04 10.00 -7.44
N ALA A 278 -8.09 9.24 -7.74
CA ALA A 278 -8.15 8.44 -8.98
C ALA A 278 -8.13 9.32 -10.24
N ALA A 279 -8.77 10.48 -10.22
CA ALA A 279 -8.75 11.41 -11.34
C ALA A 279 -7.34 12.00 -11.57
N GLU A 280 -6.62 12.36 -10.51
CA GLU A 280 -5.24 12.84 -10.61
C GLU A 280 -4.26 11.73 -10.99
N ALA A 281 -4.44 10.54 -10.41
CA ALA A 281 -3.64 9.37 -10.76
C ALA A 281 -3.84 8.99 -12.23
N ASP A 282 -5.07 8.91 -12.73
CA ASP A 282 -5.36 8.60 -14.13
C ASP A 282 -4.72 9.61 -15.10
N ARG A 283 -4.83 10.91 -14.83
CA ARG A 283 -4.15 11.96 -15.63
C ARG A 283 -2.64 11.76 -15.66
N PHE A 284 -2.05 11.40 -14.52
CA PHE A 284 -0.62 11.17 -14.43
C PHE A 284 -0.19 9.88 -15.14
N LEU A 285 -0.88 8.78 -14.88
CA LEU A 285 -0.58 7.47 -15.45
C LEU A 285 -0.72 7.48 -16.98
N SER A 286 -1.79 8.11 -17.52
CA SER A 286 -2.02 8.24 -18.97
C SER A 286 -0.95 9.05 -19.69
N ALA A 287 -0.28 9.96 -19.00
CA ALA A 287 0.84 10.72 -19.58
C ALA A 287 2.16 9.93 -19.62
N HIS A 288 2.20 8.72 -19.01
CA HIS A 288 3.40 7.89 -18.86
C HIS A 288 3.18 6.44 -19.31
N GLU A 289 2.31 6.22 -20.26
CA GLU A 289 2.03 4.89 -20.87
C GLU A 289 3.19 4.31 -21.66
#